data_4a51e0935824115c31621016726319dd
#
_entry.id   4a51e0935824115c31621016726319dd
#
_cell.length_a   1.000
_cell.length_b   1.000
_cell.length_c   1.000
_cell.angle_alpha   90.00
_cell.angle_beta   90.00
_cell.angle_gamma   90.00
#
_symmetry.space_group_name_H-M   'P 1'
#
loop_
_entity.id
_entity.type
_entity.pdbx_description
1 polymer ?
#
loop_
_entity_poly.entity_id
_entity_poly.type
_entity_poly.pdbx_seq_one_letter_code
_entity_poly.pdbx_strand_id
1 'polypeptide(L)'
;MKRYHFVVYGLPAIASALGSVTTADIKIVEGNGWTVNDQRPATPGYKKKKYNEAMQSVRNVINHLNINTDSQKLEITFAGDLIAASGVGASAAQCTSLARALNNTFNLGLDDEKINEAAYEGEKAYHGTPSGIDNTASTYGGLIWFVKNLQGGKNTMDLLQSQKRIPLVIANSGITASTAEVVADVRRLKEKNPDKFKKIFNEYIKLANKAKNALIKGDIIITGDLMNQNHKLLQAITVSGEINDELVKIALLSGAIGAKMTGTGRGGLVIALAENEKIQDDIARSIEKAGYDAWKTMIG
;
A
#
# COMPACT_ATOMS: atom_id res chain seq x y z
N MET A 1 9.02 -6.68 -1.79
CA MET A 1 8.08 -6.98 -2.88
C MET A 1 6.71 -7.20 -2.26
N LYS A 2 5.90 -6.15 -2.16
CA LYS A 2 4.48 -6.29 -1.81
C LYS A 2 3.75 -6.61 -3.11
N ARG A 3 3.21 -7.81 -3.22
CA ARG A 3 2.37 -8.19 -4.33
C ARG A 3 1.00 -8.49 -3.77
N TYR A 4 0.02 -7.65 -4.07
CA TYR A 4 -1.37 -8.01 -3.88
C TYR A 4 -1.61 -9.29 -4.66
N HIS A 5 -2.01 -10.36 -3.99
CA HIS A 5 -1.97 -11.72 -4.53
C HIS A 5 -2.76 -11.91 -5.82
N PHE A 6 -3.81 -11.13 -6.01
CA PHE A 6 -4.60 -11.13 -7.25
C PHE A 6 -4.00 -10.21 -8.32
N VAL A 7 -3.38 -9.08 -7.94
CA VAL A 7 -2.78 -8.10 -8.88
C VAL A 7 -1.61 -8.70 -9.66
N VAL A 8 -0.82 -9.60 -9.07
CA VAL A 8 0.29 -10.26 -9.78
C VAL A 8 -0.16 -11.19 -10.90
N TYR A 9 -1.44 -11.51 -10.93
CA TYR A 9 -2.08 -12.27 -12.00
C TYR A 9 -2.87 -11.37 -12.97
N GLY A 10 -2.69 -10.06 -12.93
CA GLY A 10 -3.40 -9.10 -13.78
C GLY A 10 -4.88 -8.92 -13.40
N LEU A 11 -5.27 -9.36 -12.20
CA LEU A 11 -6.62 -9.16 -11.73
C LEU A 11 -6.77 -7.77 -11.09
N PRO A 12 -7.98 -7.18 -11.14
CA PRO A 12 -8.20 -5.85 -10.62
C PRO A 12 -7.98 -5.76 -9.11
N ALA A 13 -7.61 -4.58 -8.63
CA ALA A 13 -7.55 -4.27 -7.20
C ALA A 13 -8.07 -2.87 -6.94
N ILE A 14 -8.54 -2.65 -5.71
CA ILE A 14 -8.85 -1.33 -5.19
C ILE A 14 -7.79 -1.01 -4.14
N ALA A 15 -7.14 0.13 -4.28
CA ALA A 15 -6.24 0.67 -3.28
C ALA A 15 -6.69 2.08 -2.88
N SER A 16 -6.32 2.48 -1.68
CA SER A 16 -6.57 3.83 -1.19
C SER A 16 -5.29 4.43 -0.65
N ALA A 17 -5.06 5.69 -0.96
CA ALA A 17 -4.17 6.51 -0.15
C ALA A 17 -4.77 6.66 1.24
N LEU A 18 -3.91 6.74 2.24
CA LEU A 18 -4.28 7.01 3.63
C LEU A 18 -4.25 8.53 3.88
N GLY A 19 -4.88 8.96 4.97
CA GLY A 19 -4.84 10.36 5.40
C GLY A 19 -3.45 10.81 5.89
N SER A 20 -2.57 9.87 6.25
CA SER A 20 -1.20 10.16 6.67
C SER A 20 -0.29 10.42 5.48
N VAL A 21 0.67 11.33 5.63
CA VAL A 21 1.52 11.82 4.56
C VAL A 21 3.02 11.59 4.83
N THR A 22 3.78 11.46 3.74
CA THR A 22 5.24 11.64 3.73
C THR A 22 5.55 12.90 2.94
N THR A 23 6.35 13.79 3.50
CA THR A 23 6.89 14.96 2.82
C THR A 23 8.37 14.77 2.52
N ALA A 24 8.86 15.42 1.47
CA ALA A 24 10.27 15.55 1.17
C ALA A 24 10.60 17.03 0.98
N ASP A 25 11.68 17.47 1.61
CA ASP A 25 12.24 18.81 1.48
C ASP A 25 13.66 18.71 0.93
N ILE A 26 14.04 19.59 0.02
CA ILE A 26 15.36 19.57 -0.63
C ILE A 26 16.00 20.94 -0.51
N LYS A 27 17.18 20.96 0.12
CA LYS A 27 18.05 22.12 0.16
C LYS A 27 19.27 21.89 -0.72
N ILE A 28 19.52 22.82 -1.63
CA ILE A 28 20.75 22.82 -2.45
C ILE A 28 21.82 23.57 -1.69
N VAL A 29 22.99 22.95 -1.53
CA VAL A 29 24.17 23.53 -0.87
C VAL A 29 25.43 23.29 -1.70
N GLU A 30 26.52 23.97 -1.36
CA GLU A 30 27.83 23.73 -1.96
C GLU A 30 28.33 22.30 -1.72
N GLY A 31 28.92 21.70 -2.74
CA GLY A 31 29.45 20.34 -2.69
C GLY A 31 28.94 19.46 -3.82
N ASN A 32 29.01 18.17 -3.63
CA ASN A 32 28.52 17.18 -4.59
C ASN A 32 27.77 16.04 -3.90
N GLY A 33 26.96 15.31 -4.66
CA GLY A 33 26.18 14.18 -4.19
C GLY A 33 24.92 14.59 -3.41
N TRP A 34 24.51 13.75 -2.49
CA TRP A 34 23.30 13.97 -1.69
C TRP A 34 23.40 13.31 -0.31
N THR A 35 22.63 13.82 0.63
CA THR A 35 22.47 13.25 1.97
C THR A 35 20.99 13.15 2.31
N VAL A 36 20.63 12.19 3.18
CA VAL A 36 19.25 11.97 3.61
C VAL A 36 19.15 12.07 5.12
N ASN A 37 18.18 12.87 5.58
CA ASN A 37 17.72 12.95 6.95
C ASN A 37 16.26 12.47 7.01
N ASP A 38 16.02 11.23 7.49
CA ASP A 38 14.68 10.67 7.60
C ASP A 38 14.11 10.86 9.01
N GLN A 39 13.27 11.87 9.17
CA GLN A 39 12.62 12.25 10.42
C GLN A 39 11.24 11.58 10.62
N ARG A 40 10.75 10.80 9.64
CA ARG A 40 9.44 10.15 9.77
C ARG A 40 9.39 9.23 11.01
N PRO A 41 8.24 9.10 11.68
CA PRO A 41 8.04 8.04 12.66
C PRO A 41 8.28 6.68 12.01
N ALA A 42 8.75 5.70 12.78
CA ALA A 42 9.04 4.38 12.24
C ALA A 42 8.78 3.27 13.25
N THR A 43 8.40 2.10 12.77
CA THR A 43 8.46 0.89 13.59
C THR A 43 9.91 0.66 14.06
N PRO A 44 10.13 0.28 15.33
CA PRO A 44 11.47 0.03 15.86
C PRO A 44 12.32 -0.86 14.95
N GLY A 45 13.54 -0.40 14.65
CA GLY A 45 14.49 -1.11 13.80
C GLY A 45 14.22 -1.06 12.29
N TYR A 46 13.05 -0.60 11.83
CA TYR A 46 12.69 -0.60 10.41
C TYR A 46 13.66 0.22 9.54
N LYS A 47 13.95 1.46 9.93
CA LYS A 47 14.85 2.32 9.16
C LYS A 47 16.26 1.72 9.04
N LYS A 48 16.79 1.14 10.12
CA LYS A 48 18.09 0.46 10.09
C LYS A 48 18.07 -0.76 9.15
N LYS A 49 17.03 -1.59 9.25
CA LYS A 49 16.87 -2.79 8.40
C LYS A 49 16.72 -2.45 6.91
N LYS A 50 16.12 -1.29 6.59
CA LYS A 50 15.80 -0.86 5.23
C LYS A 50 16.70 0.27 4.71
N TYR A 51 17.80 0.53 5.38
CA TYR A 51 18.68 1.64 5.06
C TYR A 51 19.22 1.58 3.61
N ASN A 52 19.75 0.44 3.20
CA ASN A 52 20.34 0.29 1.86
C ASN A 52 19.29 0.42 0.76
N GLU A 53 18.12 -0.20 0.94
CA GLU A 53 17.01 -0.07 -0.01
C GLU A 53 16.51 1.39 -0.08
N ALA A 54 16.44 2.09 1.06
CA ALA A 54 16.05 3.49 1.11
C ALA A 54 17.05 4.39 0.36
N MET A 55 18.34 4.20 0.57
CA MET A 55 19.38 4.96 -0.14
C MET A 55 19.38 4.64 -1.63
N GLN A 56 19.23 3.36 -2.00
CA GLN A 56 19.15 2.98 -3.41
C GLN A 56 17.88 3.54 -4.07
N SER A 57 16.76 3.64 -3.36
CA SER A 57 15.53 4.23 -3.89
C SER A 57 15.69 5.71 -4.21
N VAL A 58 16.36 6.46 -3.33
CA VAL A 58 16.70 7.87 -3.56
C VAL A 58 17.58 8.02 -4.80
N ARG A 59 18.63 7.20 -4.92
CA ARG A 59 19.51 7.18 -6.10
C ARG A 59 18.74 6.90 -7.38
N ASN A 60 17.84 5.91 -7.36
CA ASN A 60 17.04 5.54 -8.53
C ASN A 60 16.16 6.70 -9.01
N VAL A 61 15.50 7.42 -8.08
CA VAL A 61 14.65 8.57 -8.42
C VAL A 61 15.49 9.72 -8.99
N ILE A 62 16.62 10.07 -8.35
CA ILE A 62 17.56 11.11 -8.80
C ILE A 62 18.06 10.81 -10.22
N ASN A 63 18.51 9.56 -10.45
CA ASN A 63 19.02 9.14 -11.76
C ASN A 63 17.93 9.14 -12.84
N HIS A 64 16.72 8.65 -12.50
CA HIS A 64 15.61 8.62 -13.46
C HIS A 64 15.19 10.01 -13.92
N LEU A 65 15.24 10.99 -13.01
CA LEU A 65 14.95 12.38 -13.31
C LEU A 65 16.16 13.17 -13.87
N ASN A 66 17.30 12.50 -14.09
CA ASN A 66 18.54 13.07 -14.60
C ASN A 66 19.01 14.31 -13.80
N ILE A 67 18.84 14.30 -12.48
CA ILE A 67 19.30 15.39 -11.62
C ILE A 67 20.82 15.32 -11.48
N ASN A 68 21.49 16.40 -11.90
CA ASN A 68 22.93 16.52 -11.73
C ASN A 68 23.29 16.87 -10.28
N THR A 69 24.07 16.01 -9.66
CA THR A 69 24.58 16.19 -8.29
C THR A 69 26.11 16.32 -8.24
N ASP A 70 26.79 16.46 -9.38
CA ASP A 70 28.26 16.56 -9.41
C ASP A 70 28.76 17.98 -9.07
N SER A 71 27.94 19.00 -9.33
CA SER A 71 28.26 20.40 -9.09
C SER A 71 27.48 21.04 -7.94
N GLN A 72 26.63 20.28 -7.29
CA GLN A 72 25.80 20.73 -6.17
C GLN A 72 25.46 19.55 -5.27
N LYS A 73 25.30 19.80 -3.96
CA LYS A 73 24.88 18.79 -3.00
C LYS A 73 23.42 18.99 -2.64
N LEU A 74 22.66 17.89 -2.60
CA LEU A 74 21.27 17.89 -2.15
C LEU A 74 21.18 17.40 -0.71
N GLU A 75 20.66 18.21 0.19
CA GLU A 75 20.26 17.79 1.54
C GLU A 75 18.77 17.49 1.51
N ILE A 76 18.43 16.19 1.59
CA ILE A 76 17.05 15.68 1.46
C ILE A 76 16.54 15.35 2.85
N THR A 77 15.43 15.96 3.27
CA THR A 77 14.77 15.67 4.53
C THR A 77 13.40 15.04 4.27
N PHE A 78 13.19 13.82 4.79
CA PHE A 78 11.86 13.20 4.82
C PHE A 78 11.20 13.44 6.17
N ALA A 79 9.92 13.84 6.16
CA ALA A 79 9.11 14.09 7.35
C ALA A 79 7.66 13.65 7.10
N GLY A 80 6.74 14.06 7.97
CA GLY A 80 5.32 13.71 7.92
C GLY A 80 4.94 12.68 8.97
N ASP A 81 3.67 12.31 9.01
CA ASP A 81 3.07 11.44 10.03
C ASP A 81 2.88 9.98 9.57
N LEU A 82 3.12 9.67 8.29
CA LEU A 82 3.07 8.30 7.80
C LEU A 82 4.22 7.48 8.39
N ILE A 83 3.87 6.48 9.19
CA ILE A 83 4.84 5.62 9.85
C ILE A 83 5.65 4.84 8.80
N ALA A 84 6.97 4.95 8.85
CA ALA A 84 7.87 4.12 8.06
C ALA A 84 7.82 2.68 8.58
N ALA A 85 6.95 1.88 7.97
CA ALA A 85 6.67 0.49 8.34
C ALA A 85 6.35 -0.35 7.10
N SER A 86 6.36 -1.66 7.26
CA SER A 86 5.88 -2.56 6.21
C SER A 86 4.35 -2.57 6.17
N GLY A 87 3.78 -2.45 4.97
CA GLY A 87 2.35 -2.67 4.77
C GLY A 87 1.53 -1.43 4.46
N VAL A 88 2.03 -0.23 4.78
CA VAL A 88 1.31 1.05 4.61
C VAL A 88 1.71 1.85 3.36
N GLY A 89 2.52 1.31 2.46
CA GLY A 89 2.99 2.05 1.27
C GLY A 89 4.07 3.10 1.59
N ALA A 90 4.74 3.03 2.75
CA ALA A 90 5.69 4.05 3.20
C ALA A 90 6.90 4.24 2.25
N SER A 91 7.35 3.18 1.55
CA SER A 91 8.40 3.27 0.52
C SER A 91 7.91 4.03 -0.72
N ALA A 92 6.71 3.73 -1.19
CA ALA A 92 6.11 4.42 -2.32
C ALA A 92 5.85 5.90 -2.02
N ALA A 93 5.35 6.21 -0.81
CA ALA A 93 5.18 7.59 -0.37
C ALA A 93 6.51 8.36 -0.31
N GLN A 94 7.60 7.70 0.15
CA GLN A 94 8.95 8.27 0.10
C GLN A 94 9.39 8.58 -1.33
N CYS A 95 9.26 7.63 -2.24
CA CYS A 95 9.67 7.81 -3.64
C CYS A 95 8.85 8.91 -4.33
N THR A 96 7.53 8.93 -4.10
CA THR A 96 6.62 9.94 -4.68
C THR A 96 6.91 11.34 -4.13
N SER A 97 7.08 11.48 -2.81
CA SER A 97 7.40 12.78 -2.20
C SER A 97 8.74 13.32 -2.68
N LEU A 98 9.74 12.46 -2.83
CA LEU A 98 11.04 12.83 -3.40
C LEU A 98 10.91 13.29 -4.85
N ALA A 99 10.20 12.55 -5.69
CA ALA A 99 10.00 12.93 -7.09
C ALA A 99 9.29 14.29 -7.22
N ARG A 100 8.26 14.55 -6.39
CA ARG A 100 7.58 15.85 -6.33
C ARG A 100 8.51 16.97 -5.85
N ALA A 101 9.31 16.71 -4.80
CA ALA A 101 10.25 17.70 -4.29
C ALA A 101 11.32 18.06 -5.33
N LEU A 102 11.88 17.06 -6.03
CA LEU A 102 12.84 17.30 -7.13
C LEU A 102 12.19 18.06 -8.29
N ASN A 103 10.97 17.68 -8.70
CA ASN A 103 10.21 18.41 -9.70
C ASN A 103 10.06 19.88 -9.35
N ASN A 104 9.68 20.20 -8.12
CA ASN A 104 9.50 21.58 -7.66
C ASN A 104 10.83 22.32 -7.53
N THR A 105 11.86 21.69 -6.94
CA THR A 105 13.17 22.33 -6.71
C THR A 105 13.89 22.68 -8.02
N PHE A 106 13.77 21.81 -9.04
CA PHE A 106 14.44 21.98 -10.32
C PHE A 106 13.52 22.48 -11.44
N ASN A 107 12.26 22.80 -11.13
CA ASN A 107 11.26 23.27 -12.11
C ASN A 107 11.15 22.37 -13.35
N LEU A 108 11.08 21.05 -13.15
CA LEU A 108 11.11 20.07 -14.23
C LEU A 108 9.81 20.01 -15.06
N GLY A 109 8.71 20.58 -14.57
CA GLY A 109 7.41 20.60 -15.26
C GLY A 109 6.77 19.22 -15.42
N LEU A 110 7.07 18.28 -14.51
CA LEU A 110 6.54 16.91 -14.57
C LEU A 110 5.06 16.86 -14.14
N ASP A 111 4.27 16.14 -14.91
CA ASP A 111 2.91 15.77 -14.54
C ASP A 111 2.89 14.56 -13.58
N ASP A 112 1.70 14.19 -13.10
CA ASP A 112 1.53 13.06 -12.19
C ASP A 112 1.96 11.72 -12.81
N GLU A 113 1.86 11.54 -14.11
CA GLU A 113 2.32 10.33 -14.78
C GLU A 113 3.84 10.18 -14.67
N LYS A 114 4.59 11.24 -14.93
CA LYS A 114 6.05 11.27 -14.81
C LYS A 114 6.52 11.15 -13.35
N ILE A 115 5.80 11.76 -12.42
CA ILE A 115 6.04 11.55 -10.98
C ILE A 115 5.84 10.08 -10.59
N ASN A 116 4.76 9.45 -11.08
CA ASN A 116 4.48 8.04 -10.84
C ASN A 116 5.55 7.11 -11.43
N GLU A 117 6.05 7.41 -12.64
CA GLU A 117 7.17 6.69 -13.26
C GLU A 117 8.44 6.80 -12.41
N ALA A 118 8.80 8.00 -11.95
CA ALA A 118 9.96 8.20 -11.09
C ALA A 118 9.83 7.47 -9.75
N ALA A 119 8.65 7.52 -9.14
CA ALA A 119 8.35 6.78 -7.92
C ALA A 119 8.43 5.26 -8.12
N TYR A 120 7.99 4.74 -9.26
CA TYR A 120 8.11 3.33 -9.62
C TYR A 120 9.58 2.90 -9.73
N GLU A 121 10.45 3.72 -10.32
CA GLU A 121 11.90 3.45 -10.38
C GLU A 121 12.52 3.40 -8.98
N GLY A 122 12.12 4.31 -8.08
CA GLY A 122 12.51 4.25 -6.67
C GLY A 122 12.06 2.98 -5.97
N GLU A 123 10.82 2.54 -6.19
CA GLU A 123 10.26 1.33 -5.61
C GLU A 123 10.99 0.04 -6.02
N LYS A 124 11.68 0.03 -7.17
CA LYS A 124 12.53 -1.11 -7.58
C LYS A 124 13.61 -1.45 -6.57
N ALA A 125 14.11 -0.49 -5.82
CA ALA A 125 15.11 -0.71 -4.77
C ALA A 125 14.57 -1.58 -3.63
N TYR A 126 13.30 -1.39 -3.26
CA TYR A 126 12.67 -2.16 -2.20
C TYR A 126 12.11 -3.51 -2.68
N HIS A 127 11.73 -3.59 -3.97
CA HIS A 127 10.84 -4.65 -4.45
C HIS A 127 11.32 -5.37 -5.70
N GLY A 128 12.43 -4.96 -6.31
CA GLY A 128 12.93 -5.49 -7.59
C GLY A 128 11.95 -5.23 -8.73
N THR A 129 10.84 -5.93 -8.75
CA THR A 129 9.75 -5.73 -9.74
C THR A 129 8.47 -5.36 -8.98
N PRO A 130 8.23 -4.08 -8.65
CA PRO A 130 7.03 -3.65 -7.94
C PRO A 130 5.76 -3.90 -8.77
N SER A 131 4.60 -3.96 -8.10
CA SER A 131 3.31 -4.08 -8.79
C SER A 131 2.91 -2.80 -9.51
N GLY A 132 3.36 -1.67 -8.99
CA GLY A 132 2.98 -0.33 -9.46
C GLY A 132 1.76 0.26 -8.74
N ILE A 133 1.08 -0.51 -7.88
CA ILE A 133 -0.14 -0.03 -7.22
C ILE A 133 0.15 0.96 -6.08
N ASP A 134 1.22 0.73 -5.28
CA ASP A 134 1.54 1.58 -4.13
C ASP A 134 2.00 2.96 -4.57
N ASN A 135 2.92 3.05 -5.56
CA ASN A 135 3.33 4.34 -6.12
C ASN A 135 2.17 5.05 -6.83
N THR A 136 1.31 4.31 -7.54
CA THR A 136 0.11 4.91 -8.16
C THR A 136 -0.82 5.50 -7.10
N ALA A 137 -1.13 4.76 -6.01
CA ALA A 137 -1.95 5.28 -4.93
C ALA A 137 -1.32 6.50 -4.24
N SER A 138 0.01 6.49 -4.04
CA SER A 138 0.74 7.62 -3.44
C SER A 138 0.78 8.85 -4.35
N THR A 139 0.82 8.65 -5.68
CA THR A 139 0.89 9.75 -6.64
C THR A 139 -0.46 10.42 -6.84
N TYR A 140 -1.51 9.63 -7.06
CA TYR A 140 -2.81 10.17 -7.45
C TYR A 140 -3.74 10.43 -6.25
N GLY A 141 -3.46 9.80 -5.11
CA GLY A 141 -4.31 9.94 -3.92
C GLY A 141 -5.65 9.21 -4.05
N GLY A 142 -6.52 9.39 -3.05
CA GLY A 142 -7.87 8.88 -3.03
C GLY A 142 -8.01 7.37 -3.19
N LEU A 143 -9.11 6.94 -3.75
CA LEU A 143 -9.39 5.55 -4.11
C LEU A 143 -9.03 5.30 -5.58
N ILE A 144 -8.30 4.24 -5.86
CA ILE A 144 -7.94 3.84 -7.21
C ILE A 144 -8.43 2.42 -7.53
N TRP A 145 -8.93 2.24 -8.74
CA TRP A 145 -9.06 0.95 -9.39
C TRP A 145 -7.81 0.70 -10.21
N PHE A 146 -7.17 -0.43 -10.01
CA PHE A 146 -5.89 -0.72 -10.62
C PHE A 146 -5.88 -2.12 -11.24
N VAL A 147 -5.35 -2.23 -12.47
CA VAL A 147 -5.11 -3.52 -13.15
C VAL A 147 -3.69 -3.51 -13.69
N LYS A 148 -2.88 -4.49 -13.24
CA LYS A 148 -1.50 -4.62 -13.73
C LYS A 148 -1.48 -5.16 -15.14
N ASN A 149 -0.75 -4.50 -16.04
CA ASN A 149 -0.43 -5.03 -17.36
C ASN A 149 0.68 -6.10 -17.25
N LEU A 150 0.35 -7.34 -17.52
CA LEU A 150 1.31 -8.45 -17.44
C LEU A 150 2.20 -8.60 -18.69
N GLN A 151 1.82 -7.95 -19.78
CA GLN A 151 2.58 -7.96 -21.03
C GLN A 151 3.63 -6.84 -21.09
N GLY A 152 3.70 -6.02 -20.06
CA GLY A 152 4.55 -4.83 -20.00
C GLY A 152 3.82 -3.58 -20.53
N GLY A 153 4.41 -2.40 -20.25
CA GLY A 153 3.80 -1.12 -20.56
C GLY A 153 2.90 -0.60 -19.44
N LYS A 154 2.05 0.36 -19.78
CA LYS A 154 1.23 1.12 -18.82
C LYS A 154 0.16 0.23 -18.17
N ASN A 155 0.06 0.32 -16.84
CA ASN A 155 -1.02 -0.30 -16.07
C ASN A 155 -2.33 0.49 -16.28
N THR A 156 -3.49 -0.16 -16.12
CA THR A 156 -4.78 0.54 -16.09
C THR A 156 -5.01 1.11 -14.68
N MET A 157 -5.39 2.38 -14.60
CA MET A 157 -5.75 3.05 -13.36
C MET A 157 -6.93 3.98 -13.61
N ASP A 158 -7.97 3.86 -12.77
CA ASP A 158 -9.09 4.80 -12.68
C ASP A 158 -9.16 5.38 -11.27
N LEU A 159 -9.32 6.68 -11.13
CA LEU A 159 -9.69 7.29 -9.87
C LEU A 159 -11.16 7.00 -9.56
N LEU A 160 -11.43 6.52 -8.34
CA LEU A 160 -12.79 6.28 -7.88
C LEU A 160 -13.20 7.41 -6.93
N GLN A 161 -14.29 8.06 -7.25
CA GLN A 161 -14.89 9.07 -6.38
C GLN A 161 -15.98 8.40 -5.54
N SER A 162 -15.75 8.30 -4.23
CA SER A 162 -16.77 7.85 -3.28
C SER A 162 -17.69 9.00 -2.90
N GLN A 163 -18.99 8.73 -2.80
CA GLN A 163 -19.96 9.72 -2.33
C GLN A 163 -19.84 10.00 -0.82
N LYS A 164 -19.15 9.15 -0.07
CA LYS A 164 -18.98 9.28 1.38
C LYS A 164 -17.57 8.94 1.79
N ARG A 165 -17.07 9.60 2.83
CA ARG A 165 -15.89 9.17 3.56
C ARG A 165 -16.20 7.92 4.36
N ILE A 166 -15.30 6.97 4.33
CA ILE A 166 -15.48 5.63 4.91
C ILE A 166 -14.50 5.43 6.06
N PRO A 167 -14.99 5.28 7.31
CA PRO A 167 -14.13 5.05 8.47
C PRO A 167 -13.51 3.66 8.43
N LEU A 168 -12.18 3.60 8.55
CA LEU A 168 -11.42 2.35 8.63
C LEU A 168 -10.52 2.34 9.87
N VAL A 169 -10.35 1.14 10.43
CA VAL A 169 -9.26 0.83 11.36
C VAL A 169 -8.25 -0.04 10.62
N ILE A 170 -6.99 0.30 10.77
CA ILE A 170 -5.86 -0.50 10.30
C ILE A 170 -5.24 -1.15 11.53
N ALA A 171 -5.18 -2.47 11.56
CA ALA A 171 -4.53 -3.25 12.60
C ALA A 171 -3.21 -3.83 12.08
N ASN A 172 -2.17 -3.81 12.89
CA ASN A 172 -0.86 -4.36 12.56
C ASN A 172 -0.55 -5.57 13.45
N SER A 173 -0.34 -6.70 12.81
CA SER A 173 0.02 -7.94 13.54
C SER A 173 1.43 -7.92 14.16
N GLY A 174 2.26 -6.93 13.84
CA GLY A 174 3.69 -6.93 14.22
C GLY A 174 4.55 -7.95 13.46
N ILE A 175 3.95 -8.86 12.70
CA ILE A 175 4.65 -9.92 11.96
C ILE A 175 4.86 -9.48 10.50
N THR A 176 6.07 -9.68 10.00
CA THR A 176 6.41 -9.40 8.61
C THR A 176 6.75 -10.71 7.88
N ALA A 177 5.90 -11.13 6.96
CA ALA A 177 6.16 -12.26 6.09
C ALA A 177 6.96 -11.85 4.84
N SER A 178 7.72 -12.80 4.28
CA SER A 178 8.39 -12.65 3.00
C SER A 178 7.36 -12.70 1.86
N THR A 179 7.15 -11.57 1.19
CA THR A 179 6.22 -11.51 0.05
C THR A 179 6.63 -12.47 -1.08
N ALA A 180 7.94 -12.63 -1.29
CA ALA A 180 8.44 -13.54 -2.34
C ALA A 180 8.04 -14.99 -2.04
N GLU A 181 8.15 -15.42 -0.78
CA GLU A 181 7.77 -16.77 -0.36
C GLU A 181 6.26 -16.99 -0.48
N VAL A 182 5.45 -16.06 0.04
CA VAL A 182 3.99 -16.19 -0.02
C VAL A 182 3.49 -16.27 -1.47
N VAL A 183 4.04 -15.43 -2.38
CA VAL A 183 3.70 -15.47 -3.80
C VAL A 183 4.16 -16.76 -4.47
N ALA A 184 5.36 -17.27 -4.13
CA ALA A 184 5.85 -18.53 -4.66
C ALA A 184 4.96 -19.71 -4.22
N ASP A 185 4.51 -19.71 -2.96
CA ASP A 185 3.58 -20.71 -2.44
C ASP A 185 2.23 -20.69 -3.17
N VAL A 186 1.64 -19.50 -3.33
CA VAL A 186 0.38 -19.34 -4.07
C VAL A 186 0.55 -19.82 -5.54
N ARG A 187 1.69 -19.53 -6.17
CA ARG A 187 1.99 -20.01 -7.51
C ARG A 187 2.00 -21.54 -7.55
N ARG A 188 2.75 -22.20 -6.64
CA ARG A 188 2.80 -23.66 -6.55
C ARG A 188 1.42 -24.28 -6.32
N LEU A 189 0.61 -23.67 -5.45
CA LEU A 189 -0.77 -24.12 -5.21
C LEU A 189 -1.65 -23.99 -6.46
N LYS A 190 -1.50 -22.89 -7.19
CA LYS A 190 -2.22 -22.65 -8.45
C LYS A 190 -1.85 -23.71 -9.51
N GLU A 191 -0.55 -24.00 -9.64
CA GLU A 191 -0.05 -25.02 -10.59
C GLU A 191 -0.59 -26.43 -10.25
N LYS A 192 -0.70 -26.76 -8.96
CA LYS A 192 -1.26 -28.02 -8.49
C LYS A 192 -2.78 -28.12 -8.60
N ASN A 193 -3.49 -26.99 -8.57
CA ASN A 193 -4.96 -26.93 -8.50
C ASN A 193 -5.54 -25.89 -9.49
N PRO A 194 -5.28 -25.98 -10.79
CA PRO A 194 -5.63 -24.95 -11.76
C PRO A 194 -7.13 -24.63 -11.81
N ASP A 195 -7.99 -25.66 -11.76
CA ASP A 195 -9.45 -25.48 -11.81
C ASP A 195 -10.01 -24.79 -10.55
N LYS A 196 -9.46 -25.12 -9.38
CA LYS A 196 -9.81 -24.42 -8.14
C LYS A 196 -9.45 -22.92 -8.24
N PHE A 197 -8.25 -22.61 -8.70
CA PHE A 197 -7.81 -21.23 -8.85
C PHE A 197 -8.59 -20.47 -9.92
N LYS A 198 -8.97 -21.11 -11.02
CA LYS A 198 -9.85 -20.52 -12.04
C LYS A 198 -11.20 -20.10 -11.45
N LYS A 199 -11.81 -20.95 -10.61
CA LYS A 199 -13.06 -20.61 -9.90
C LYS A 199 -12.86 -19.43 -8.94
N ILE A 200 -11.81 -19.47 -8.09
CA ILE A 200 -11.49 -18.40 -7.14
C ILE A 200 -11.25 -17.07 -7.87
N PHE A 201 -10.50 -17.07 -8.97
CA PHE A 201 -10.21 -15.85 -9.74
C PHE A 201 -11.47 -15.26 -10.38
N ASN A 202 -12.35 -16.11 -10.93
CA ASN A 202 -13.63 -15.64 -11.47
C ASN A 202 -14.55 -15.06 -10.40
N GLU A 203 -14.59 -15.68 -9.22
CA GLU A 203 -15.33 -15.16 -8.06
C GLU A 203 -14.75 -13.82 -7.58
N TYR A 204 -13.42 -13.74 -7.46
CA TYR A 204 -12.73 -12.52 -7.09
C TYR A 204 -13.00 -11.35 -8.05
N ILE A 205 -12.97 -11.59 -9.38
CA ILE A 205 -13.28 -10.54 -10.38
C ILE A 205 -14.68 -10.00 -10.18
N LYS A 206 -15.68 -10.89 -9.99
CA LYS A 206 -17.07 -10.48 -9.74
C LYS A 206 -17.18 -9.67 -8.44
N LEU A 207 -16.49 -10.12 -7.40
CA LEU A 207 -16.44 -9.44 -6.10
C LEU A 207 -15.81 -8.06 -6.22
N ALA A 208 -14.66 -7.94 -6.88
CA ALA A 208 -13.94 -6.68 -7.07
C ALA A 208 -14.79 -5.64 -7.83
N ASN A 209 -15.48 -6.06 -8.89
CA ASN A 209 -16.39 -5.17 -9.63
C ASN A 209 -17.59 -4.69 -8.79
N LYS A 210 -18.17 -5.59 -7.98
CA LYS A 210 -19.23 -5.19 -7.03
C LYS A 210 -18.71 -4.21 -5.99
N ALA A 211 -17.49 -4.44 -5.46
CA ALA A 211 -16.85 -3.56 -4.49
C ALA A 211 -16.56 -2.17 -5.07
N LYS A 212 -16.07 -2.09 -6.33
CA LYS A 212 -15.93 -0.82 -7.06
C LYS A 212 -17.22 -0.02 -7.03
N ASN A 213 -18.35 -0.65 -7.41
CA ASN A 213 -19.64 0.01 -7.47
C ASN A 213 -20.18 0.41 -6.09
N ALA A 214 -20.01 -0.45 -5.07
CA ALA A 214 -20.42 -0.16 -3.71
C ALA A 214 -19.66 1.03 -3.11
N LEU A 215 -18.34 1.07 -3.32
CA LEU A 215 -17.48 2.17 -2.86
C LEU A 215 -17.83 3.50 -3.53
N ILE A 216 -18.07 3.51 -4.85
CA ILE A 216 -18.50 4.73 -5.56
C ILE A 216 -19.84 5.25 -4.99
N LYS A 217 -20.79 4.36 -4.70
CA LYS A 217 -22.09 4.73 -4.09
C LYS A 217 -22.01 5.06 -2.59
N GLY A 218 -20.87 4.84 -1.95
CA GLY A 218 -20.73 4.98 -0.49
C GLY A 218 -21.57 3.97 0.29
N ASP A 219 -21.86 2.80 -0.31
CA ASP A 219 -22.60 1.71 0.34
C ASP A 219 -21.64 0.89 1.23
N ILE A 220 -21.56 1.32 2.48
CA ILE A 220 -20.63 0.72 3.45
C ILE A 220 -21.05 -0.69 3.88
N ILE A 221 -22.35 -0.99 3.88
CA ILE A 221 -22.86 -2.32 4.26
C ILE A 221 -22.43 -3.36 3.22
N ILE A 222 -22.73 -3.09 1.94
CA ILE A 222 -22.29 -3.98 0.85
C ILE A 222 -20.78 -4.03 0.78
N THR A 223 -20.07 -2.91 0.98
CA THR A 223 -18.61 -2.89 0.99
C THR A 223 -18.04 -3.81 2.07
N GLY A 224 -18.59 -3.75 3.29
CA GLY A 224 -18.16 -4.61 4.40
C GLY A 224 -18.39 -6.10 4.14
N ASP A 225 -19.56 -6.47 3.62
CA ASP A 225 -19.85 -7.85 3.24
C ASP A 225 -18.86 -8.37 2.17
N LEU A 226 -18.58 -7.56 1.14
CA LEU A 226 -17.59 -7.89 0.12
C LEU A 226 -16.17 -7.98 0.66
N MET A 227 -15.80 -7.19 1.68
CA MET A 227 -14.53 -7.34 2.40
C MET A 227 -14.44 -8.70 3.08
N ASN A 228 -15.50 -9.13 3.77
CA ASN A 228 -15.56 -10.45 4.44
C ASN A 228 -15.45 -11.59 3.41
N GLN A 229 -16.17 -11.50 2.29
CA GLN A 229 -16.05 -12.47 1.21
C GLN A 229 -14.63 -12.51 0.63
N ASN A 230 -14.01 -11.35 0.42
CA ASN A 230 -12.62 -11.28 -0.07
C ASN A 230 -11.64 -11.94 0.91
N HIS A 231 -11.84 -11.76 2.22
CA HIS A 231 -11.01 -12.42 3.22
C HIS A 231 -11.07 -13.96 3.10
N LYS A 232 -12.25 -14.51 2.92
CA LYS A 232 -12.45 -15.95 2.67
C LYS A 232 -11.70 -16.43 1.42
N LEU A 233 -11.69 -15.65 0.33
CA LEU A 233 -10.91 -16.00 -0.86
C LEU A 233 -9.40 -15.96 -0.58
N LEU A 234 -8.91 -15.01 0.24
CA LEU A 234 -7.51 -14.94 0.66
C LEU A 234 -7.10 -16.11 1.55
N GLN A 235 -8.00 -16.59 2.43
CA GLN A 235 -7.83 -17.84 3.18
C GLN A 235 -7.75 -19.05 2.24
N ALA A 236 -8.66 -19.13 1.26
CA ALA A 236 -8.72 -20.27 0.32
C ALA A 236 -7.45 -20.43 -0.54
N ILE A 237 -6.68 -19.35 -0.75
CA ILE A 237 -5.37 -19.37 -1.42
C ILE A 237 -4.19 -19.31 -0.43
N THR A 238 -4.43 -19.51 0.87
CA THR A 238 -3.44 -19.60 1.96
C THR A 238 -2.61 -18.33 2.20
N VAL A 239 -3.17 -17.19 1.84
CA VAL A 239 -2.54 -15.87 2.04
C VAL A 239 -2.87 -15.31 3.41
N SER A 240 -4.07 -15.54 3.94
CA SER A 240 -4.37 -15.24 5.33
C SER A 240 -3.74 -16.28 6.25
N GLY A 241 -3.07 -15.81 7.29
CA GLY A 241 -2.53 -16.65 8.36
C GLY A 241 -3.38 -16.51 9.64
N GLU A 242 -3.12 -17.36 10.63
CA GLU A 242 -3.88 -17.41 11.90
C GLU A 242 -3.99 -16.03 12.56
N ILE A 243 -2.88 -15.28 12.61
CA ILE A 243 -2.85 -13.94 13.20
C ILE A 243 -3.73 -12.94 12.44
N ASN A 244 -3.83 -13.05 11.11
CA ASN A 244 -4.72 -12.22 10.32
C ASN A 244 -6.19 -12.58 10.58
N ASP A 245 -6.49 -13.87 10.70
CA ASP A 245 -7.82 -14.37 10.96
C ASP A 245 -8.28 -13.98 12.37
N GLU A 246 -7.37 -14.00 13.37
CA GLU A 246 -7.61 -13.51 14.72
C GLU A 246 -7.94 -12.01 14.72
N LEU A 247 -7.14 -11.17 14.08
CA LEU A 247 -7.38 -9.73 13.98
C LEU A 247 -8.71 -9.41 13.28
N VAL A 248 -9.04 -10.13 12.22
CA VAL A 248 -10.34 -10.02 11.54
C VAL A 248 -11.48 -10.38 12.48
N LYS A 249 -11.33 -11.47 13.24
CA LYS A 249 -12.33 -11.91 14.23
C LYS A 249 -12.53 -10.86 15.34
N ILE A 250 -11.44 -10.32 15.90
CA ILE A 250 -11.50 -9.25 16.90
C ILE A 250 -12.27 -8.06 16.35
N ALA A 251 -11.92 -7.58 15.14
CA ALA A 251 -12.57 -6.44 14.52
C ALA A 251 -14.09 -6.68 14.33
N LEU A 252 -14.48 -7.82 13.80
CA LEU A 252 -15.89 -8.17 13.57
C LEU A 252 -16.68 -8.27 14.88
N LEU A 253 -16.11 -8.87 15.92
CA LEU A 253 -16.74 -8.95 17.26
C LEU A 253 -16.85 -7.57 17.92
N SER A 254 -16.04 -6.60 17.52
CA SER A 254 -16.07 -5.22 18.03
C SER A 254 -16.95 -4.28 17.18
N GLY A 255 -17.76 -4.82 16.27
CA GLY A 255 -18.76 -4.07 15.50
C GLY A 255 -18.32 -3.64 14.10
N ALA A 256 -17.17 -4.14 13.58
CA ALA A 256 -16.82 -3.88 12.18
C ALA A 256 -17.87 -4.49 11.23
N ILE A 257 -18.32 -3.72 10.25
CA ILE A 257 -19.23 -4.19 9.18
C ILE A 257 -18.52 -5.24 8.31
N GLY A 258 -17.23 -5.06 8.11
CA GLY A 258 -16.38 -5.98 7.38
C GLY A 258 -14.92 -5.82 7.74
N ALA A 259 -14.17 -6.92 7.68
CA ALA A 259 -12.74 -6.91 7.92
C ALA A 259 -12.00 -7.90 7.03
N LYS A 260 -10.77 -7.58 6.67
CA LYS A 260 -9.93 -8.43 5.83
C LYS A 260 -8.46 -8.10 5.99
N MET A 261 -7.62 -9.10 5.75
CA MET A 261 -6.20 -8.82 5.60
C MET A 261 -5.89 -7.98 4.35
N THR A 262 -4.81 -7.25 4.36
CA THR A 262 -4.29 -6.49 3.23
C THR A 262 -2.77 -6.63 3.11
N GLY A 263 -2.25 -6.43 1.90
CA GLY A 263 -0.81 -6.53 1.63
C GLY A 263 -0.32 -7.97 1.44
N THR A 264 0.82 -8.31 2.05
CA THR A 264 1.53 -9.58 1.84
C THR A 264 0.78 -10.81 2.36
N GLY A 265 0.09 -10.66 3.50
CA GLY A 265 -0.51 -11.79 4.22
C GLY A 265 0.47 -12.54 5.13
N ARG A 266 -0.04 -13.56 5.83
CA ARG A 266 0.67 -14.36 6.85
C ARG A 266 1.32 -13.46 7.91
N GLY A 267 0.57 -12.43 8.35
CA GLY A 267 0.98 -11.29 9.15
C GLY A 267 0.68 -9.96 8.45
N GLY A 268 1.38 -8.88 8.81
CA GLY A 268 1.17 -7.54 8.26
C GLY A 268 -0.14 -6.92 8.74
N LEU A 269 -0.93 -6.39 7.82
CA LEU A 269 -2.05 -5.53 8.15
C LEU A 269 -3.42 -6.21 7.91
N VAL A 270 -4.37 -5.82 8.75
CA VAL A 270 -5.80 -6.05 8.57
C VAL A 270 -6.49 -4.68 8.50
N ILE A 271 -7.48 -4.54 7.63
CA ILE A 271 -8.35 -3.38 7.57
C ILE A 271 -9.76 -3.77 8.01
N ALA A 272 -10.36 -2.94 8.84
CA ALA A 272 -11.72 -3.12 9.36
C ALA A 272 -12.56 -1.89 9.07
N LEU A 273 -13.73 -2.08 8.50
CA LEU A 273 -14.67 -1.02 8.12
C LEU A 273 -15.65 -0.78 9.26
N ALA A 274 -15.71 0.44 9.74
CA ALA A 274 -16.64 0.87 10.76
C ALA A 274 -17.83 1.63 10.15
N GLU A 275 -18.98 1.60 10.82
CA GLU A 275 -20.14 2.38 10.42
C GLU A 275 -19.98 3.88 10.73
N ASN A 276 -19.32 4.17 11.84
CA ASN A 276 -19.13 5.52 12.37
C ASN A 276 -17.89 5.58 13.25
N GLU A 277 -17.52 6.79 13.70
CA GLU A 277 -16.33 7.02 14.52
C GLU A 277 -16.38 6.28 15.87
N LYS A 278 -17.56 6.15 16.49
CA LYS A 278 -17.69 5.42 17.77
C LYS A 278 -17.31 3.95 17.59
N ILE A 279 -17.85 3.30 16.56
CA ILE A 279 -17.50 1.90 16.25
C ILE A 279 -16.02 1.80 15.83
N GLN A 280 -15.50 2.80 15.12
CA GLN A 280 -14.07 2.86 14.79
C GLN A 280 -13.19 2.88 16.06
N ASP A 281 -13.60 3.64 17.09
CA ASP A 281 -12.92 3.68 18.38
C ASP A 281 -13.02 2.35 19.14
N ASP A 282 -14.18 1.71 19.12
CA ASP A 282 -14.39 0.41 19.78
C ASP A 282 -13.53 -0.68 19.14
N ILE A 283 -13.44 -0.71 17.81
CA ILE A 283 -12.59 -1.64 17.08
C ILE A 283 -11.10 -1.40 17.41
N ALA A 284 -10.63 -0.14 17.35
CA ALA A 284 -9.24 0.19 17.63
C ALA A 284 -8.85 -0.22 19.05
N ARG A 285 -9.65 0.15 20.05
CA ARG A 285 -9.41 -0.25 21.46
C ARG A 285 -9.38 -1.75 21.68
N SER A 286 -10.24 -2.51 21.00
CA SER A 286 -10.27 -3.96 21.14
C SER A 286 -9.02 -4.62 20.57
N ILE A 287 -8.50 -4.11 19.45
CA ILE A 287 -7.26 -4.55 18.82
C ILE A 287 -6.07 -4.22 19.74
N GLU A 288 -6.01 -3.00 20.28
CA GLU A 288 -4.95 -2.57 21.21
C GLU A 288 -4.97 -3.38 22.50
N LYS A 289 -6.16 -3.65 23.05
CA LYS A 289 -6.33 -4.52 24.23
C LYS A 289 -5.86 -5.95 24.00
N ALA A 290 -5.93 -6.44 22.77
CA ALA A 290 -5.39 -7.74 22.38
C ALA A 290 -3.86 -7.72 22.18
N GLY A 291 -3.20 -6.57 22.34
CA GLY A 291 -1.73 -6.41 22.25
C GLY A 291 -1.22 -6.08 20.87
N TYR A 292 -2.07 -5.60 19.96
CA TYR A 292 -1.69 -5.23 18.60
C TYR A 292 -1.78 -3.71 18.39
N ASP A 293 -0.97 -3.18 17.48
CA ASP A 293 -1.09 -1.77 17.09
C ASP A 293 -2.33 -1.56 16.23
N ALA A 294 -3.07 -0.48 16.49
CA ALA A 294 -4.19 -0.05 15.67
C ALA A 294 -4.16 1.48 15.44
N TRP A 295 -4.61 1.90 14.28
CA TRP A 295 -4.83 3.31 13.99
C TRP A 295 -6.04 3.52 13.11
N LYS A 296 -6.68 4.68 13.33
CA LYS A 296 -7.89 5.10 12.62
C LYS A 296 -7.53 5.90 11.38
N THR A 297 -8.28 5.72 10.32
CA THR A 297 -8.16 6.51 9.08
C THR A 297 -9.50 6.63 8.39
N MET A 298 -9.58 7.51 7.41
CA MET A 298 -10.73 7.68 6.52
C MET A 298 -10.27 7.47 5.09
N ILE A 299 -11.10 6.85 4.25
CA ILE A 299 -10.87 6.71 2.81
C ILE A 299 -12.09 7.23 2.03
N GLY A 300 -11.90 7.56 0.74
CA GLY A 300 -12.95 8.06 -0.13
C GLY A 300 -12.93 9.56 -0.34
#